data_2b5d3fae3a5b3364aba337a54b8840aa
#
_entry.id   2b5d3fae3a5b3364aba337a54b8840aa
#
_cell.length_a   1.000
_cell.length_b   1.000
_cell.length_c   1.000
_cell.angle_alpha   90.00
_cell.angle_beta   90.00
_cell.angle_gamma   90.00
#
_symmetry.space_group_name_H-M   'P 1'
#
loop_
_entity.id
_entity.type
_entity.pdbx_description
1 polymer ?
#
loop_
_entity_poly.entity_id
_entity_poly.type
_entity_poly.pdbx_seq_one_letter_code
_entity_poly.pdbx_strand_id
1 'polypeptide(L)'
;MSKEKECKTAANAAQEQPSVEGENKTAKRGKKKNKVRTVVAVTVVSLAASAIAGLSVALYFSQDINRMQANYMREMEAVYSRNYYDLLDSANNLDTELSKLNAASTVEAQREILYDVWSAATAASTGLSAFQGGEDGVMKATKFVGQLGDYAHYLAKRMEDGEPLSAEERQTLGKLREMAGVLKDALQSTGESINRGELFLGDGGILESFTSSFDAFAEPNLDYPQMIYDGPFSDSLEHRECKALKGLAEITPEEGVELIGKYIPDATDVKYYDKTEGDIVTLNYSVSSEGGEGFVQLTEKGGLLVSYNVNYERASVDAGYPEHCAAAIRFAENAGFENLTSVWCSQANGIVFVNLAPVQNGVVLYPDLIKVKVDEASGKVIGLDAMHYAFNHTERSLPSPALTQSQAAEKVVLPVVSSPMLALIPLDETREVLTYEFECESGGTYFVYIDAMTGEESNILYVIDSEQGTVLM
;
A
#
# COMPACT_ATOMS: atom_id res chain seq x y z
N MET A 1 -27.37 -40.16 19.50
CA MET A 1 -27.69 -41.59 19.48
C MET A 1 -26.34 -42.30 19.57
N SER A 2 -25.96 -42.71 20.79
CA SER A 2 -26.19 -44.02 21.42
C SER A 2 -25.27 -45.07 20.79
N LYS A 3 -24.35 -45.83 21.46
CA LYS A 3 -24.31 -46.51 22.76
C LYS A 3 -22.87 -46.93 22.94
N GLU A 4 -22.14 -46.74 24.03
CA GLU A 4 -22.20 -47.53 25.29
C GLU A 4 -22.18 -49.09 25.11
N LYS A 5 -21.18 -49.71 25.68
CA LYS A 5 -21.28 -50.69 26.79
C LYS A 5 -19.91 -51.37 26.95
N GLU A 6 -19.32 -51.26 28.11
CA GLU A 6 -19.42 -52.12 29.28
C GLU A 6 -19.14 -53.63 28.98
N CYS A 7 -18.46 -54.39 29.73
CA CYS A 7 -18.27 -54.48 31.17
C CYS A 7 -17.53 -55.78 31.51
N LYS A 8 -16.86 -55.82 32.66
CA LYS A 8 -16.88 -56.79 33.78
C LYS A 8 -16.06 -58.07 33.69
N THR A 9 -15.18 -58.22 34.56
CA THR A 9 -15.14 -58.74 35.95
C THR A 9 -15.26 -60.24 36.10
N ALA A 10 -14.38 -60.85 36.83
CA ALA A 10 -14.50 -61.61 38.10
C ALA A 10 -13.32 -62.59 38.24
N ALA A 11 -12.54 -62.58 39.23
CA ALA A 11 -12.69 -62.83 40.66
C ALA A 11 -12.64 -64.36 41.02
N ASN A 12 -11.73 -64.63 41.94
CA ASN A 12 -11.76 -65.55 43.08
C ASN A 12 -11.63 -67.08 42.89
N ALA A 13 -10.76 -67.72 43.58
CA ALA A 13 -10.79 -68.30 44.95
C ALA A 13 -9.53 -69.10 45.20
N ALA A 14 -8.77 -68.93 46.22
CA ALA A 14 -8.76 -69.31 47.59
C ALA A 14 -8.48 -70.82 47.87
N GLN A 15 -7.67 -71.01 48.89
CA GLN A 15 -7.43 -72.14 49.81
C GLN A 15 -6.27 -73.14 49.50
N GLU A 16 -5.43 -73.61 50.38
CA GLU A 16 -5.23 -73.55 51.81
C GLU A 16 -3.81 -74.15 52.14
N GLN A 17 -3.32 -73.88 53.32
CA GLN A 17 -2.04 -74.35 53.90
C GLN A 17 -2.12 -75.86 54.28
N PRO A 18 -1.00 -76.53 54.64
CA PRO A 18 -0.33 -76.27 55.91
C PRO A 18 1.21 -76.46 55.97
N SER A 19 1.71 -75.98 57.09
CA SER A 19 2.97 -75.89 57.70
C SER A 19 3.85 -77.18 57.75
N VAL A 20 5.17 -76.98 57.70
CA VAL A 20 6.15 -77.67 58.64
C VAL A 20 7.41 -76.79 58.78
N GLU A 21 7.80 -76.53 60.06
CA GLU A 21 9.00 -75.86 60.48
C GLU A 21 10.28 -76.64 60.16
N GLY A 22 11.35 -75.92 59.89
CA GLY A 22 12.69 -76.47 59.78
C GLY A 22 13.75 -75.37 59.64
N GLU A 23 14.42 -75.05 60.74
CA GLU A 23 15.51 -74.06 60.83
C GLU A 23 16.63 -74.25 59.82
N ASN A 24 17.04 -73.15 59.18
CA ASN A 24 18.45 -73.00 58.82
C ASN A 24 18.89 -71.55 58.70
N LYS A 25 19.67 -71.03 59.59
CA LYS A 25 20.12 -69.64 59.80
C LYS A 25 21.27 -69.19 58.90
N THR A 26 21.61 -69.80 57.82
CA THR A 26 22.77 -69.40 56.99
C THR A 26 22.45 -68.91 55.57
N ALA A 27 21.16 -68.81 55.18
CA ALA A 27 20.76 -68.40 53.82
C ALA A 27 20.25 -66.94 53.70
N LYS A 28 20.29 -66.12 54.79
CA LYS A 28 19.66 -64.75 54.77
C LYS A 28 20.50 -63.64 54.14
N ARG A 29 21.81 -63.79 53.93
CA ARG A 29 22.69 -62.76 53.40
C ARG A 29 22.80 -62.72 51.86
N GLY A 30 22.57 -63.83 51.18
CA GLY A 30 22.62 -64.00 49.73
C GLY A 30 21.31 -63.53 49.04
N LYS A 31 20.13 -63.75 49.63
CA LYS A 31 18.83 -63.44 49.08
C LYS A 31 18.53 -61.95 49.07
N LYS A 32 19.10 -61.15 49.99
CA LYS A 32 18.89 -59.66 50.03
C LYS A 32 19.69 -58.98 48.93
N LYS A 33 20.89 -59.43 48.58
CA LYS A 33 21.71 -58.88 47.50
C LYS A 33 21.12 -59.14 46.12
N ASN A 34 20.50 -60.32 45.91
CA ASN A 34 19.85 -60.65 44.64
C ASN A 34 18.54 -59.90 44.48
N LYS A 35 17.72 -59.67 45.53
CA LYS A 35 16.49 -58.84 45.45
C LYS A 35 16.81 -57.41 45.11
N VAL A 36 17.84 -56.76 45.67
CA VAL A 36 18.27 -55.41 45.36
C VAL A 36 18.76 -55.32 43.90
N ARG A 37 19.56 -56.29 43.44
CA ARG A 37 20.01 -56.37 42.04
C ARG A 37 18.81 -56.52 41.07
N THR A 38 17.80 -57.34 41.41
CA THR A 38 16.63 -57.56 40.60
C THR A 38 15.75 -56.26 40.57
N VAL A 39 15.58 -55.60 41.72
CA VAL A 39 14.82 -54.33 41.81
C VAL A 39 15.55 -53.24 40.99
N VAL A 40 16.87 -53.11 41.12
CA VAL A 40 17.65 -52.13 40.32
C VAL A 40 17.58 -52.47 38.83
N ALA A 41 17.66 -53.73 38.44
CA ALA A 41 17.53 -54.14 37.03
C ALA A 41 16.12 -53.82 36.47
N VAL A 42 15.07 -54.11 37.24
CA VAL A 42 13.68 -53.78 36.82
C VAL A 42 13.46 -52.29 36.73
N THR A 43 13.99 -51.47 37.66
CA THR A 43 13.88 -50.00 37.56
C THR A 43 14.69 -49.46 36.40
N VAL A 44 15.85 -49.95 36.08
CA VAL A 44 16.65 -49.54 34.91
C VAL A 44 15.92 -49.92 33.61
N VAL A 45 15.36 -51.11 33.53
CA VAL A 45 14.61 -51.58 32.35
C VAL A 45 13.32 -50.75 32.16
N SER A 46 12.60 -50.44 33.26
CA SER A 46 11.40 -49.60 33.17
C SER A 46 11.72 -48.15 32.77
N LEU A 47 12.81 -47.57 33.29
CA LEU A 47 13.28 -46.25 32.86
C LEU A 47 13.72 -46.25 31.40
N ALA A 48 14.42 -47.26 30.94
CA ALA A 48 14.81 -47.40 29.55
C ALA A 48 13.58 -47.57 28.62
N ALA A 49 12.60 -48.40 29.03
CA ALA A 49 11.35 -48.55 28.29
C ALA A 49 10.55 -47.23 28.23
N SER A 50 10.48 -46.47 29.32
CA SER A 50 9.83 -45.14 29.32
C SER A 50 10.57 -44.13 28.45
N ALA A 51 11.89 -44.14 28.43
CA ALA A 51 12.71 -43.28 27.56
C ALA A 51 12.52 -43.65 26.08
N ILE A 52 12.46 -44.93 25.73
CA ILE A 52 12.20 -45.40 24.37
C ILE A 52 10.78 -45.02 23.93
N ALA A 53 9.78 -45.17 24.81
CA ALA A 53 8.41 -44.74 24.50
C ALA A 53 8.33 -43.23 24.31
N GLY A 54 9.00 -42.44 25.17
CA GLY A 54 9.07 -40.97 25.02
C GLY A 54 9.75 -40.54 23.71
N LEU A 55 10.86 -41.15 23.35
CA LEU A 55 11.56 -40.94 22.08
C LEU A 55 10.73 -41.33 20.87
N SER A 56 10.00 -42.46 20.96
CA SER A 56 9.10 -42.88 19.86
C SER A 56 7.94 -41.92 19.64
N VAL A 57 7.37 -41.41 20.73
CA VAL A 57 6.32 -40.35 20.66
C VAL A 57 6.89 -39.05 20.10
N ALA A 58 8.07 -38.60 20.54
CA ALA A 58 8.73 -37.42 20.03
C ALA A 58 9.09 -37.56 18.54
N LEU A 59 9.56 -38.69 18.09
CA LEU A 59 9.83 -38.99 16.68
C LEU A 59 8.54 -39.00 15.84
N TYR A 60 7.45 -39.54 16.38
CA TYR A 60 6.15 -39.54 15.70
C TYR A 60 5.66 -38.11 15.48
N PHE A 61 5.65 -37.30 16.54
CA PHE A 61 5.26 -35.89 16.41
C PHE A 61 6.20 -35.07 15.49
N SER A 62 7.49 -35.32 15.55
CA SER A 62 8.46 -34.71 14.65
C SER A 62 8.21 -35.06 13.18
N GLN A 63 7.87 -36.32 12.89
CA GLN A 63 7.53 -36.75 11.54
C GLN A 63 6.21 -36.18 11.06
N ASP A 64 5.25 -36.02 11.96
CA ASP A 64 3.93 -35.45 11.63
C ASP A 64 4.05 -33.94 11.35
N ILE A 65 4.81 -33.21 12.16
CA ILE A 65 5.14 -31.78 11.94
C ILE A 65 5.87 -31.61 10.61
N ASN A 66 6.88 -32.45 10.32
CA ASN A 66 7.62 -32.37 9.05
C ASN A 66 6.72 -32.65 7.83
N ARG A 67 5.76 -33.58 7.95
CA ARG A 67 4.76 -33.83 6.89
C ARG A 67 3.80 -32.67 6.69
N MET A 68 3.32 -32.08 7.79
CA MET A 68 2.46 -30.90 7.72
C MET A 68 3.21 -29.72 7.09
N GLN A 69 4.45 -29.49 7.48
CA GLN A 69 5.30 -28.46 6.91
C GLN A 69 5.58 -28.70 5.43
N ALA A 70 5.89 -29.93 5.03
CA ALA A 70 6.10 -30.28 3.63
C ALA A 70 4.81 -30.14 2.78
N ASN A 71 3.64 -30.45 3.33
CA ASN A 71 2.37 -30.24 2.65
C ASN A 71 2.05 -28.75 2.50
N TYR A 72 2.24 -27.97 3.57
CA TYR A 72 2.06 -26.51 3.54
C TYR A 72 2.97 -25.86 2.50
N MET A 73 4.25 -26.24 2.44
CA MET A 73 5.20 -25.75 1.44
C MET A 73 4.76 -26.07 0.01
N ARG A 74 4.23 -27.29 -0.23
CA ARG A 74 3.71 -27.67 -1.56
C ARG A 74 2.46 -26.87 -1.95
N GLU A 75 1.57 -26.63 -1.00
CA GLU A 75 0.37 -25.82 -1.24
C GLU A 75 0.76 -24.36 -1.55
N MET A 76 1.71 -23.80 -0.80
CA MET A 76 2.24 -22.46 -1.05
C MET A 76 2.92 -22.39 -2.43
N GLU A 77 3.77 -23.36 -2.75
CA GLU A 77 4.42 -23.47 -4.06
C GLU A 77 3.41 -23.50 -5.21
N ALA A 78 2.32 -24.27 -5.05
CA ALA A 78 1.26 -24.34 -6.07
C ALA A 78 0.54 -22.99 -6.26
N VAL A 79 0.29 -22.25 -5.17
CA VAL A 79 -0.34 -20.92 -5.21
C VAL A 79 0.58 -19.91 -5.89
N TYR A 80 1.85 -19.85 -5.47
CA TYR A 80 2.82 -18.94 -6.09
C TYR A 80 3.09 -19.27 -7.55
N SER A 81 3.19 -20.57 -7.91
CA SER A 81 3.34 -20.99 -9.30
C SER A 81 2.18 -20.52 -10.16
N ARG A 82 0.95 -20.68 -9.68
CA ARG A 82 -0.23 -20.22 -10.39
C ARG A 82 -0.18 -18.70 -10.61
N ASN A 83 0.00 -17.94 -9.54
CA ASN A 83 0.07 -16.47 -9.62
C ASN A 83 1.19 -16.00 -10.57
N TYR A 84 2.31 -16.71 -10.57
CA TYR A 84 3.44 -16.42 -11.46
C TYR A 84 3.06 -16.63 -12.94
N TYR A 85 2.46 -17.76 -13.29
CA TYR A 85 2.08 -18.04 -14.69
C TYR A 85 0.93 -17.13 -15.14
N ASP A 86 -0.03 -16.82 -14.28
CA ASP A 86 -1.09 -15.85 -14.57
C ASP A 86 -0.50 -14.45 -14.82
N LEU A 87 0.53 -14.04 -14.06
CA LEU A 87 1.26 -12.80 -14.26
C LEU A 87 2.05 -12.80 -15.58
N LEU A 88 2.74 -13.89 -15.89
CA LEU A 88 3.50 -14.05 -17.15
C LEU A 88 2.57 -13.96 -18.36
N ASP A 89 1.40 -14.60 -18.30
CA ASP A 89 0.39 -14.52 -19.37
C ASP A 89 -0.14 -13.08 -19.51
N SER A 90 -0.38 -12.39 -18.41
CA SER A 90 -0.82 -10.99 -18.41
C SER A 90 0.23 -10.06 -19.02
N ALA A 91 1.51 -10.25 -18.71
CA ALA A 91 2.61 -9.49 -19.29
C ALA A 91 2.79 -9.77 -20.81
N ASN A 92 2.62 -11.01 -21.23
CA ASN A 92 2.61 -11.37 -22.66
C ASN A 92 1.42 -10.71 -23.40
N ASN A 93 0.26 -10.67 -22.77
CA ASN A 93 -0.91 -10.00 -23.34
C ASN A 93 -0.70 -8.49 -23.45
N LEU A 94 -0.09 -7.84 -22.45
CA LEU A 94 0.26 -6.41 -22.50
C LEU A 94 1.16 -6.09 -23.72
N ASP A 95 2.25 -6.81 -23.89
CA ASP A 95 3.16 -6.62 -25.03
C ASP A 95 2.44 -6.88 -26.37
N THR A 96 1.58 -7.89 -26.41
CA THR A 96 0.82 -8.26 -27.61
C THR A 96 -0.21 -7.19 -27.98
N GLU A 97 -1.03 -6.74 -27.02
CA GLU A 97 -2.06 -5.74 -27.29
C GLU A 97 -1.46 -4.37 -27.62
N LEU A 98 -0.42 -3.95 -26.92
CA LEU A 98 0.33 -2.74 -27.28
C LEU A 98 0.98 -2.83 -28.66
N SER A 99 1.37 -4.04 -29.10
CA SER A 99 1.88 -4.28 -30.44
C SER A 99 0.81 -4.11 -31.52
N LYS A 100 -0.41 -4.58 -31.26
CA LYS A 100 -1.57 -4.47 -32.17
C LYS A 100 -1.96 -3.02 -32.43
N LEU A 101 -1.77 -2.13 -31.46
CA LEU A 101 -2.06 -0.70 -31.62
C LEU A 101 -1.33 -0.07 -32.81
N ASN A 102 -0.11 -0.54 -33.14
CA ASN A 102 0.64 -0.07 -34.30
C ASN A 102 0.01 -0.48 -35.63
N ALA A 103 -0.76 -1.57 -35.65
CA ALA A 103 -1.44 -2.07 -36.82
C ALA A 103 -2.90 -1.61 -36.95
N ALA A 104 -3.47 -1.12 -35.85
CA ALA A 104 -4.87 -0.67 -35.82
C ALA A 104 -5.04 0.66 -36.55
N SER A 105 -5.86 0.67 -37.60
CA SER A 105 -6.10 1.84 -38.46
C SER A 105 -7.38 2.61 -38.14
N THR A 106 -8.32 2.01 -37.42
CA THR A 106 -9.59 2.62 -37.07
C THR A 106 -9.61 3.02 -35.60
N VAL A 107 -10.35 4.09 -35.28
CA VAL A 107 -10.53 4.58 -33.89
C VAL A 107 -11.17 3.48 -33.03
N GLU A 108 -12.16 2.76 -33.56
CA GLU A 108 -12.82 1.66 -32.89
C GLU A 108 -11.88 0.53 -32.50
N ALA A 109 -11.05 0.06 -33.46
CA ALA A 109 -10.08 -1.00 -33.19
C ALA A 109 -9.03 -0.55 -32.16
N GLN A 110 -8.55 0.68 -32.26
CA GLN A 110 -7.60 1.24 -31.29
C GLN A 110 -8.21 1.30 -29.88
N ARG A 111 -9.46 1.75 -29.75
CA ARG A 111 -10.18 1.81 -28.48
C ARG A 111 -10.38 0.42 -27.86
N GLU A 112 -10.81 -0.56 -28.63
CA GLU A 112 -10.96 -1.95 -28.14
C GLU A 112 -9.62 -2.51 -27.62
N ILE A 113 -8.56 -2.32 -28.37
CA ILE A 113 -7.22 -2.76 -27.96
C ILE A 113 -6.77 -2.06 -26.68
N LEU A 114 -7.07 -0.77 -26.51
CA LEU A 114 -6.74 -0.04 -25.28
C LEU A 114 -7.52 -0.57 -24.06
N TYR A 115 -8.78 -1.00 -24.22
CA TYR A 115 -9.51 -1.70 -23.16
C TYR A 115 -8.89 -3.06 -22.83
N ASP A 116 -8.40 -3.80 -23.83
CA ASP A 116 -7.69 -5.06 -23.63
C ASP A 116 -6.35 -4.83 -22.89
N VAL A 117 -5.62 -3.76 -23.22
CA VAL A 117 -4.41 -3.32 -22.49
C VAL A 117 -4.74 -3.01 -21.03
N TRP A 118 -5.80 -2.25 -20.77
CA TRP A 118 -6.25 -1.95 -19.39
C TRP A 118 -6.59 -3.22 -18.61
N SER A 119 -7.32 -4.15 -19.24
CA SER A 119 -7.67 -5.42 -18.62
C SER A 119 -6.43 -6.27 -18.28
N ALA A 120 -5.48 -6.38 -19.22
CA ALA A 120 -4.24 -7.10 -19.02
C ALA A 120 -3.35 -6.45 -17.95
N ALA A 121 -3.30 -5.12 -17.90
CA ALA A 121 -2.58 -4.36 -16.87
C ALA A 121 -3.17 -4.60 -15.49
N THR A 122 -4.50 -4.58 -15.36
CA THR A 122 -5.19 -4.88 -14.09
C THR A 122 -4.88 -6.29 -13.60
N ALA A 123 -4.89 -7.27 -14.50
CA ALA A 123 -4.54 -8.65 -14.18
C ALA A 123 -3.06 -8.78 -13.76
N ALA A 124 -2.14 -8.12 -14.47
CA ALA A 124 -0.72 -8.12 -14.13
C ALA A 124 -0.45 -7.45 -12.78
N SER A 125 -1.10 -6.32 -12.47
CA SER A 125 -1.01 -5.64 -11.17
C SER A 125 -1.48 -6.55 -10.03
N THR A 126 -2.57 -7.28 -10.23
CA THR A 126 -3.07 -8.27 -9.28
C THR A 126 -2.07 -9.42 -9.07
N GLY A 127 -1.47 -9.93 -10.16
CA GLY A 127 -0.43 -10.96 -10.09
C GLY A 127 0.81 -10.49 -9.34
N LEU A 128 1.29 -9.28 -9.60
CA LEU A 128 2.43 -8.67 -8.90
C LEU A 128 2.17 -8.49 -7.39
N SER A 129 0.94 -8.18 -7.01
CA SER A 129 0.57 -8.01 -5.59
C SER A 129 0.80 -9.28 -4.75
N ALA A 130 0.74 -10.46 -5.36
CA ALA A 130 1.03 -11.73 -4.68
C ALA A 130 2.52 -11.89 -4.28
N PHE A 131 3.42 -11.10 -4.87
CA PHE A 131 4.87 -11.14 -4.64
C PHE A 131 5.38 -9.94 -3.85
N GLN A 132 4.50 -9.14 -3.24
CA GLN A 132 4.89 -8.00 -2.42
C GLN A 132 5.58 -8.46 -1.13
N GLY A 133 6.89 -8.24 -1.05
CA GLY A 133 7.74 -8.60 0.09
C GLY A 133 8.77 -7.53 0.46
N GLY A 134 8.59 -6.28 0.03
CA GLY A 134 9.36 -5.13 0.53
C GLY A 134 10.55 -4.69 -0.32
N GLU A 135 10.70 -5.14 -1.55
CA GLU A 135 11.78 -4.66 -2.42
C GLU A 135 11.28 -3.71 -3.51
N ASP A 136 12.09 -2.68 -3.80
CA ASP A 136 11.81 -1.55 -4.69
C ASP A 136 11.35 -1.96 -6.11
N GLY A 137 11.90 -3.05 -6.67
CA GLY A 137 11.66 -3.46 -8.04
C GLY A 137 10.21 -3.91 -8.30
N VAL A 138 9.65 -4.79 -7.44
CA VAL A 138 8.25 -5.27 -7.58
C VAL A 138 7.27 -4.12 -7.39
N MET A 139 7.53 -3.23 -6.44
CA MET A 139 6.69 -2.05 -6.21
C MET A 139 6.69 -1.12 -7.42
N LYS A 140 7.86 -0.86 -8.03
CA LYS A 140 7.99 -0.06 -9.24
C LYS A 140 7.32 -0.71 -10.45
N ALA A 141 7.48 -2.03 -10.62
CA ALA A 141 6.76 -2.77 -11.67
C ALA A 141 5.24 -2.71 -11.47
N THR A 142 4.75 -2.83 -10.23
CA THR A 142 3.33 -2.70 -9.92
C THR A 142 2.82 -1.30 -10.23
N LYS A 143 3.57 -0.26 -9.85
CA LYS A 143 3.26 1.14 -10.18
C LYS A 143 3.22 1.34 -11.69
N PHE A 144 4.24 0.88 -12.42
CA PHE A 144 4.29 0.97 -13.89
C PHE A 144 3.07 0.33 -14.56
N VAL A 145 2.75 -0.91 -14.18
CA VAL A 145 1.62 -1.64 -14.78
C VAL A 145 0.28 -0.96 -14.46
N GLY A 146 0.10 -0.45 -13.22
CA GLY A 146 -1.07 0.33 -12.84
C GLY A 146 -1.22 1.58 -13.72
N GLN A 147 -0.16 2.36 -13.83
CA GLN A 147 -0.15 3.59 -14.65
C GLN A 147 -0.39 3.32 -16.14
N LEU A 148 0.18 2.23 -16.68
CA LEU A 148 -0.09 1.80 -18.05
C LEU A 148 -1.57 1.49 -18.26
N GLY A 149 -2.19 0.76 -17.32
CA GLY A 149 -3.60 0.43 -17.36
C GLY A 149 -4.48 1.68 -17.34
N ASP A 150 -4.22 2.59 -16.42
CA ASP A 150 -4.98 3.85 -16.28
C ASP A 150 -4.85 4.72 -17.53
N TYR A 151 -3.66 4.82 -18.09
CA TYR A 151 -3.44 5.57 -19.32
C TYR A 151 -4.18 4.96 -20.51
N ALA A 152 -4.15 3.64 -20.65
CA ALA A 152 -4.89 2.94 -21.69
C ALA A 152 -6.40 3.14 -21.54
N HIS A 153 -6.93 3.04 -20.33
CA HIS A 153 -8.33 3.29 -20.03
C HIS A 153 -8.74 4.74 -20.34
N TYR A 154 -7.92 5.70 -19.90
CA TYR A 154 -8.14 7.11 -20.21
C TYR A 154 -8.22 7.38 -21.72
N LEU A 155 -7.25 6.87 -22.48
CA LEU A 155 -7.24 7.03 -23.93
C LEU A 155 -8.45 6.36 -24.58
N ALA A 156 -8.81 5.15 -24.14
CA ALA A 156 -9.98 4.43 -24.65
C ALA A 156 -11.27 5.22 -24.41
N LYS A 157 -11.46 5.76 -23.19
CA LYS A 157 -12.61 6.58 -22.83
C LYS A 157 -12.68 7.87 -23.66
N ARG A 158 -11.56 8.57 -23.83
CA ARG A 158 -11.52 9.78 -24.67
C ARG A 158 -11.87 9.48 -26.15
N MET A 159 -11.46 8.31 -26.66
CA MET A 159 -11.75 7.89 -28.03
C MET A 159 -13.22 7.52 -28.27
N GLU A 160 -14.07 7.46 -27.23
CA GLU A 160 -15.52 7.29 -27.38
C GLU A 160 -16.14 8.47 -28.16
N ASP A 161 -15.53 9.65 -28.09
CA ASP A 161 -15.94 10.84 -28.85
C ASP A 161 -15.49 10.82 -30.31
N GLY A 162 -14.82 9.73 -30.75
CA GLY A 162 -14.34 9.53 -32.11
C GLY A 162 -13.00 10.19 -32.43
N GLU A 163 -12.30 10.72 -31.44
CA GLU A 163 -10.98 11.33 -31.60
C GLU A 163 -9.88 10.24 -31.70
N PRO A 164 -9.03 10.25 -32.76
CA PRO A 164 -7.95 9.29 -32.88
C PRO A 164 -6.80 9.60 -31.92
N LEU A 165 -5.93 8.62 -31.69
CA LEU A 165 -4.69 8.82 -30.97
C LEU A 165 -3.81 9.85 -31.68
N SER A 166 -3.30 10.82 -30.93
CA SER A 166 -2.30 11.79 -31.40
C SER A 166 -0.95 11.14 -31.71
N ALA A 167 -0.06 11.84 -32.37
CA ALA A 167 1.30 11.36 -32.62
C ALA A 167 2.11 11.21 -31.32
N GLU A 168 1.90 12.09 -30.35
CA GLU A 168 2.55 12.10 -29.06
C GLU A 168 2.09 10.91 -28.20
N GLU A 169 0.79 10.64 -28.15
CA GLU A 169 0.23 9.47 -27.44
C GLU A 169 0.70 8.16 -28.06
N ARG A 170 0.83 8.06 -29.38
CA ARG A 170 1.41 6.90 -30.02
C ARG A 170 2.88 6.70 -29.66
N GLN A 171 3.64 7.79 -29.56
CA GLN A 171 5.04 7.73 -29.12
C GLN A 171 5.13 7.26 -27.67
N THR A 172 4.28 7.78 -26.81
CA THR A 172 4.17 7.38 -25.40
C THR A 172 3.82 5.90 -25.26
N LEU A 173 2.78 5.44 -25.96
CA LEU A 173 2.40 4.03 -25.98
C LEU A 173 3.53 3.13 -26.53
N GLY A 174 4.35 3.63 -27.46
CA GLY A 174 5.55 2.97 -27.94
C GLY A 174 6.59 2.75 -26.83
N LYS A 175 6.88 3.79 -26.03
CA LYS A 175 7.78 3.69 -24.87
C LYS A 175 7.22 2.74 -23.80
N LEU A 176 5.92 2.84 -23.49
CA LEU A 176 5.26 1.95 -22.55
C LEU A 176 5.31 0.49 -23.00
N ARG A 177 5.22 0.23 -24.31
CA ARG A 177 5.41 -1.10 -24.87
C ARG A 177 6.83 -1.63 -24.66
N GLU A 178 7.85 -0.79 -24.86
CA GLU A 178 9.26 -1.18 -24.61
C GLU A 178 9.43 -1.61 -23.15
N MET A 179 8.82 -0.88 -22.22
CA MET A 179 8.81 -1.20 -20.79
C MET A 179 8.04 -2.49 -20.48
N ALA A 180 6.87 -2.69 -21.09
CA ALA A 180 6.12 -3.95 -20.96
C ALA A 180 6.94 -5.14 -21.47
N GLY A 181 7.75 -4.94 -22.52
CA GLY A 181 8.73 -5.90 -23.01
C GLY A 181 9.78 -6.26 -21.96
N VAL A 182 10.35 -5.27 -21.26
CA VAL A 182 11.30 -5.50 -20.16
C VAL A 182 10.66 -6.33 -19.04
N LEU A 183 9.41 -6.02 -18.67
CA LEU A 183 8.65 -6.79 -17.67
C LEU A 183 8.48 -8.25 -18.12
N LYS A 184 8.04 -8.46 -19.35
CA LYS A 184 7.87 -9.79 -19.94
C LYS A 184 9.17 -10.59 -19.93
N ASP A 185 10.27 -10.00 -20.38
CA ASP A 185 11.57 -10.66 -20.47
C ASP A 185 12.11 -11.03 -19.09
N ALA A 186 11.93 -10.16 -18.08
CA ALA A 186 12.26 -10.44 -16.69
C ALA A 186 11.48 -11.65 -16.15
N LEU A 187 10.17 -11.68 -16.41
CA LEU A 187 9.32 -12.82 -16.02
C LEU A 187 9.73 -14.09 -16.76
N GLN A 188 9.97 -14.06 -18.06
CA GLN A 188 10.40 -15.23 -18.82
C GLN A 188 11.72 -15.81 -18.31
N SER A 189 12.72 -14.96 -18.03
CA SER A 189 14.00 -15.36 -17.45
C SER A 189 13.83 -16.05 -16.09
N THR A 190 12.96 -15.50 -15.25
CA THR A 190 12.62 -16.12 -13.96
C THR A 190 11.95 -17.49 -14.14
N GLY A 191 11.02 -17.62 -15.09
CA GLY A 191 10.36 -18.88 -15.43
C GLY A 191 11.31 -19.96 -15.90
N GLU A 192 12.31 -19.60 -16.70
CA GLU A 192 13.36 -20.53 -17.10
C GLU A 192 14.17 -21.03 -15.89
N SER A 193 14.48 -20.17 -14.93
CA SER A 193 15.21 -20.55 -13.72
C SER A 193 14.38 -21.47 -12.81
N ILE A 194 13.06 -21.24 -12.72
CA ILE A 194 12.13 -22.14 -12.05
C ILE A 194 12.08 -23.50 -12.73
N ASN A 195 11.95 -23.53 -14.05
CA ASN A 195 11.89 -24.77 -14.83
C ASN A 195 13.20 -25.57 -14.77
N ARG A 196 14.35 -24.92 -14.58
CA ARG A 196 15.65 -25.57 -14.36
C ARG A 196 15.83 -26.07 -12.93
N GLY A 197 14.90 -25.78 -12.03
CA GLY A 197 14.99 -26.11 -10.60
C GLY A 197 16.05 -25.30 -9.84
N GLU A 198 16.45 -24.16 -10.39
CA GLU A 198 17.38 -23.22 -9.76
C GLU A 198 16.66 -22.30 -8.77
N LEU A 199 15.34 -22.12 -8.93
CA LEU A 199 14.47 -21.32 -8.10
C LEU A 199 13.24 -22.12 -7.65
N PHE A 200 12.89 -22.04 -6.38
CA PHE A 200 11.67 -22.65 -5.83
C PHE A 200 10.71 -21.58 -5.33
N LEU A 201 9.47 -21.63 -5.81
CA LEU A 201 8.43 -20.62 -5.50
C LEU A 201 7.93 -20.65 -4.04
N GLY A 202 8.34 -21.58 -3.24
CA GLY A 202 7.99 -21.68 -1.81
C GLY A 202 9.12 -21.36 -0.84
N ASP A 203 10.30 -21.03 -1.32
CA ASP A 203 11.46 -20.71 -0.49
C ASP A 203 11.79 -19.22 -0.63
N GLY A 204 11.88 -18.47 0.46
CA GLY A 204 12.02 -17.01 0.46
C GLY A 204 13.11 -16.44 -0.47
N GLY A 205 13.99 -17.29 -1.05
CA GLY A 205 14.96 -16.91 -2.07
C GLY A 205 14.40 -16.53 -3.43
N ILE A 206 13.14 -16.84 -3.72
CA ILE A 206 12.48 -16.39 -4.96
C ILE A 206 12.22 -14.90 -4.97
N LEU A 207 11.81 -14.36 -3.83
CA LEU A 207 11.54 -12.94 -3.73
C LEU A 207 12.79 -12.15 -4.13
N GLU A 208 13.97 -12.57 -3.66
CA GLU A 208 15.25 -11.94 -3.95
C GLU A 208 15.67 -12.09 -5.42
N SER A 209 15.45 -13.24 -6.02
CA SER A 209 15.78 -13.48 -7.45
C SER A 209 14.74 -12.87 -8.40
N PHE A 210 13.48 -12.86 -7.99
CA PHE A 210 12.39 -12.22 -8.71
C PHE A 210 12.56 -10.69 -8.70
N THR A 211 12.94 -10.11 -7.55
CA THR A 211 13.16 -8.67 -7.42
C THR A 211 14.38 -8.18 -8.18
N SER A 212 15.47 -8.95 -8.22
CA SER A 212 16.64 -8.59 -9.05
C SER A 212 16.32 -8.56 -10.55
N SER A 213 15.32 -9.32 -11.01
CA SER A 213 14.83 -9.27 -12.38
C SER A 213 14.11 -7.95 -12.71
N PHE A 214 13.68 -7.21 -11.70
CA PHE A 214 13.02 -5.90 -11.84
C PHE A 214 13.96 -4.71 -11.58
N ASP A 215 15.25 -4.92 -11.44
CA ASP A 215 16.24 -3.85 -11.27
C ASP A 215 16.20 -2.81 -12.41
N ALA A 216 15.80 -3.23 -13.63
CA ALA A 216 15.57 -2.34 -14.74
C ALA A 216 14.46 -1.29 -14.50
N PHE A 217 13.49 -1.59 -13.61
CA PHE A 217 12.47 -0.64 -13.15
C PHE A 217 12.96 0.23 -11.99
N ALA A 218 14.12 -0.09 -11.40
CA ALA A 218 14.75 0.70 -10.34
C ALA A 218 15.54 1.91 -10.88
N GLU A 219 15.84 1.94 -12.19
CA GLU A 219 16.56 3.05 -12.82
C GLU A 219 15.75 4.35 -12.77
N PRO A 220 16.32 5.46 -12.27
CA PRO A 220 15.59 6.72 -12.05
C PRO A 220 15.22 7.48 -13.34
N ASN A 221 15.57 6.97 -14.52
CA ASN A 221 15.44 7.65 -15.82
C ASN A 221 14.44 6.99 -16.78
N LEU A 222 13.45 6.25 -16.26
CA LEU A 222 12.38 5.75 -17.12
C LEU A 222 11.42 6.90 -17.44
N ASP A 223 11.67 7.55 -18.57
CA ASP A 223 10.91 8.66 -19.13
C ASP A 223 9.61 8.13 -19.78
N TYR A 224 8.63 7.79 -18.93
CA TYR A 224 7.25 7.49 -19.35
C TYR A 224 6.29 8.44 -18.63
N PRO A 225 5.14 8.75 -19.24
CA PRO A 225 4.17 9.62 -18.60
C PRO A 225 3.70 9.02 -17.28
N GLN A 226 3.99 9.70 -16.19
CA GLN A 226 3.46 9.29 -14.91
C GLN A 226 1.98 9.61 -14.83
N MET A 227 1.21 8.60 -14.54
CA MET A 227 -0.22 8.69 -14.33
C MET A 227 -0.56 8.68 -12.84
N ILE A 228 -1.61 9.35 -12.48
CA ILE A 228 -2.08 9.59 -11.11
C ILE A 228 -2.39 8.27 -10.39
N TYR A 229 -1.69 7.95 -9.28
CA TYR A 229 -1.86 6.68 -8.56
C TYR A 229 -1.88 6.80 -7.03
N ASP A 230 -2.53 7.68 -6.42
CA ASP A 230 -2.85 7.65 -4.98
C ASP A 230 -4.21 8.29 -4.71
N GLY A 231 -5.20 7.75 -5.39
CA GLY A 231 -6.48 8.38 -5.53
C GLY A 231 -6.49 9.31 -6.75
N PRO A 232 -7.64 9.65 -7.27
CA PRO A 232 -7.79 10.25 -8.60
C PRO A 232 -7.17 11.64 -8.77
N PHE A 233 -6.52 12.19 -7.75
CA PHE A 233 -5.99 13.54 -7.79
C PHE A 233 -4.53 13.68 -7.32
N SER A 234 -3.78 12.57 -7.14
CA SER A 234 -2.55 12.65 -6.36
C SER A 234 -1.20 12.37 -7.02
N ASP A 235 -1.08 11.83 -8.23
CA ASP A 235 0.26 11.47 -8.75
C ASP A 235 0.52 11.87 -10.21
N SER A 236 1.03 13.09 -10.40
CA SER A 236 1.69 13.45 -11.66
C SER A 236 2.76 14.50 -11.42
N LEU A 237 3.85 14.10 -10.77
CA LEU A 237 4.84 15.05 -10.25
C LEU A 237 6.22 15.02 -10.93
N GLU A 238 6.47 14.22 -11.97
CA GLU A 238 7.78 14.22 -12.60
C GLU A 238 7.83 15.12 -13.84
N HIS A 239 8.81 16.03 -13.86
CA HIS A 239 9.17 16.98 -14.92
C HIS A 239 8.18 18.12 -15.21
N ARG A 240 7.59 18.74 -14.17
CA ARG A 240 6.72 19.88 -14.32
C ARG A 240 7.35 21.19 -13.86
N GLU A 241 6.99 22.28 -14.54
CA GLU A 241 7.27 23.62 -14.04
C GLU A 241 6.51 23.84 -12.73
N CYS A 242 7.25 24.13 -11.65
CA CYS A 242 6.66 24.40 -10.33
C CYS A 242 5.97 25.75 -10.35
N LYS A 243 4.64 25.75 -10.50
CA LYS A 243 3.86 26.97 -10.70
C LYS A 243 3.92 27.89 -9.48
N ALA A 244 3.86 27.32 -8.27
CA ALA A 244 3.92 28.08 -7.03
C ALA A 244 5.27 28.79 -6.78
N LEU A 245 6.35 28.30 -7.39
CA LEU A 245 7.70 28.82 -7.18
C LEU A 245 8.12 29.86 -8.23
N LYS A 246 7.24 30.15 -9.20
CA LYS A 246 7.54 31.04 -10.32
C LYS A 246 7.80 32.46 -9.87
N GLY A 247 9.00 32.96 -10.17
CA GLY A 247 9.39 34.35 -9.85
C GLY A 247 9.79 34.60 -8.41
N LEU A 248 9.84 33.56 -7.56
CA LEU A 248 10.34 33.66 -6.20
C LEU A 248 11.88 33.68 -6.16
N ALA A 249 12.44 34.44 -5.22
CA ALA A 249 13.88 34.49 -4.99
C ALA A 249 14.36 33.23 -4.27
N GLU A 250 15.62 32.86 -4.51
CA GLU A 250 16.29 31.80 -3.75
C GLU A 250 16.60 32.27 -2.32
N ILE A 251 16.48 31.35 -1.37
CA ILE A 251 16.84 31.55 0.03
C ILE A 251 18.15 30.84 0.35
N THR A 252 18.86 31.35 1.34
CA THR A 252 20.06 30.68 1.89
C THR A 252 19.65 29.62 2.93
N PRO A 253 20.55 28.66 3.26
CA PRO A 253 20.31 27.72 4.36
C PRO A 253 20.03 28.39 5.71
N GLU A 254 20.68 29.55 5.99
CA GLU A 254 20.49 30.30 7.23
C GLU A 254 19.10 30.97 7.28
N GLU A 255 18.61 31.52 6.17
CA GLU A 255 17.24 32.03 6.05
C GLU A 255 16.20 30.92 6.21
N GLY A 256 16.53 29.71 5.74
CA GLY A 256 15.69 28.53 5.93
C GLY A 256 15.54 28.13 7.41
N VAL A 257 16.61 28.24 8.23
CA VAL A 257 16.51 28.02 9.67
C VAL A 257 15.56 29.02 10.33
N GLU A 258 15.61 30.31 9.92
CA GLU A 258 14.70 31.34 10.43
C GLU A 258 13.24 31.08 10.02
N LEU A 259 13.01 30.60 8.79
CA LEU A 259 11.67 30.25 8.30
C LEU A 259 11.11 29.05 9.06
N ILE A 260 11.91 28.00 9.30
CA ILE A 260 11.47 26.82 10.07
C ILE A 260 11.05 27.25 11.50
N GLY A 261 11.78 28.15 12.13
CA GLY A 261 11.40 28.66 13.45
C GLY A 261 10.08 29.45 13.46
N LYS A 262 9.64 29.99 12.31
CA LYS A 262 8.32 30.62 12.15
C LYS A 262 7.23 29.60 11.85
N TYR A 263 7.51 28.65 10.97
CA TYR A 263 6.53 27.63 10.52
C TYR A 263 6.23 26.60 11.59
N ILE A 264 7.25 26.23 12.36
CA ILE A 264 7.21 25.17 13.37
C ILE A 264 7.73 25.77 14.70
N PRO A 265 6.90 26.51 15.46
CA PRO A 265 7.37 27.27 16.64
C PRO A 265 7.99 26.43 17.75
N ASP A 266 7.68 25.15 17.83
CA ASP A 266 8.26 24.18 18.78
C ASP A 266 9.51 23.45 18.23
N ALA A 267 9.93 23.76 17.00
CA ALA A 267 11.16 23.24 16.44
C ALA A 267 12.38 23.82 17.19
N THR A 268 13.24 22.93 17.63
CA THR A 268 14.51 23.24 18.27
C THR A 268 15.64 22.54 17.53
N ASP A 269 16.89 22.98 17.76
CA ASP A 269 18.09 22.37 17.17
C ASP A 269 18.02 22.18 15.65
N VAL A 270 17.50 23.20 14.95
CA VAL A 270 17.35 23.19 13.48
C VAL A 270 18.74 23.25 12.83
N LYS A 271 19.07 22.24 12.01
CA LYS A 271 20.36 22.14 11.32
C LYS A 271 20.17 21.81 9.86
N TYR A 272 20.72 22.65 8.99
CA TYR A 272 20.87 22.31 7.58
C TYR A 272 21.89 21.17 7.43
N TYR A 273 21.61 20.19 6.58
CA TYR A 273 22.55 19.10 6.32
C TYR A 273 22.80 18.81 4.84
N ASP A 274 21.86 19.10 3.95
CA ASP A 274 21.98 18.75 2.53
C ASP A 274 21.01 19.55 1.65
N LYS A 275 21.28 19.54 0.34
CA LYS A 275 20.45 20.08 -0.73
C LYS A 275 20.11 18.96 -1.70
N THR A 276 18.82 18.76 -2.00
CA THR A 276 18.37 17.82 -3.02
C THR A 276 18.09 18.57 -4.32
N GLU A 277 18.72 18.13 -5.39
CA GLU A 277 18.49 18.62 -6.75
C GLU A 277 17.36 17.80 -7.39
N GLY A 278 16.50 18.44 -8.16
CA GLY A 278 15.37 17.85 -8.85
C GLY A 278 14.52 18.94 -9.50
N ASP A 279 13.30 18.61 -9.89
CA ASP A 279 12.36 19.59 -10.43
C ASP A 279 12.03 20.67 -9.40
N ILE A 280 11.98 20.29 -8.14
CA ILE A 280 12.03 21.19 -6.99
C ILE A 280 13.35 21.00 -6.29
N VAL A 281 14.15 22.07 -6.26
CA VAL A 281 15.36 22.09 -5.44
C VAL A 281 14.96 22.35 -3.99
N THR A 282 15.33 21.44 -3.09
CA THR A 282 15.01 21.54 -1.66
C THR A 282 16.25 21.66 -0.79
N LEU A 283 16.14 22.48 0.24
CA LEU A 283 17.08 22.57 1.35
C LEU A 283 16.56 21.69 2.49
N ASN A 284 17.41 20.76 2.96
CA ASN A 284 17.02 19.71 3.90
C ASN A 284 17.57 20.02 5.30
N TYR A 285 16.70 19.91 6.31
CA TYR A 285 17.01 20.24 7.69
C TYR A 285 16.63 19.11 8.63
N SER A 286 17.48 18.83 9.61
CA SER A 286 17.07 18.07 10.79
C SER A 286 16.49 19.01 11.83
N VAL A 287 15.47 18.59 12.52
CA VAL A 287 14.81 19.35 13.60
C VAL A 287 14.55 18.45 14.79
N SER A 288 14.60 19.03 15.99
CA SER A 288 14.09 18.40 17.21
C SER A 288 12.83 19.15 17.63
N SER A 289 11.79 18.43 18.04
CA SER A 289 10.57 18.99 18.61
C SER A 289 10.20 18.27 19.90
N GLU A 290 9.18 18.73 20.62
CA GLU A 290 8.70 18.03 21.83
C GLU A 290 8.35 16.55 21.61
N GLY A 291 8.09 16.15 20.37
CA GLY A 291 7.73 14.76 19.99
C GLY A 291 8.91 13.88 19.61
N GLY A 292 10.08 14.42 19.33
CA GLY A 292 11.21 13.65 18.84
C GLY A 292 12.04 14.35 17.78
N GLU A 293 12.88 13.58 17.09
CA GLU A 293 13.67 14.05 15.97
C GLU A 293 12.89 13.89 14.67
N GLY A 294 13.07 14.84 13.76
CA GLY A 294 12.39 14.88 12.48
C GLY A 294 13.22 15.57 11.41
N PHE A 295 12.60 15.73 10.24
CA PHE A 295 13.19 16.46 9.14
C PHE A 295 12.20 17.45 8.52
N VAL A 296 12.75 18.48 7.89
CA VAL A 296 12.04 19.52 7.16
C VAL A 296 12.70 19.72 5.81
N GLN A 297 11.89 19.88 4.78
CA GLN A 297 12.34 20.31 3.46
C GLN A 297 11.67 21.63 3.09
N LEU A 298 12.49 22.61 2.78
CA LEU A 298 12.04 23.89 2.20
C LEU A 298 12.48 23.96 0.75
N THR A 299 11.66 24.52 -0.11
CA THR A 299 12.11 24.85 -1.46
C THR A 299 13.20 25.91 -1.42
N GLU A 300 14.26 25.76 -2.23
CA GLU A 300 15.28 26.80 -2.35
C GLU A 300 14.69 28.13 -2.86
N LYS A 301 13.73 28.04 -3.80
CA LYS A 301 12.97 29.23 -4.26
C LYS A 301 11.78 29.46 -3.35
N GLY A 302 11.79 30.61 -2.67
CA GLY A 302 10.67 31.08 -1.87
C GLY A 302 10.60 30.50 -0.46
N GLY A 303 11.38 29.45 -0.11
CA GLY A 303 11.35 28.86 1.23
C GLY A 303 10.04 28.20 1.62
N LEU A 304 9.28 27.67 0.63
CA LEU A 304 8.02 26.99 0.88
C LEU A 304 8.26 25.67 1.62
N LEU A 305 7.50 25.41 2.67
CA LEU A 305 7.53 24.14 3.41
C LEU A 305 6.88 23.06 2.56
N VAL A 306 7.66 22.15 1.98
CA VAL A 306 7.13 21.07 1.13
C VAL A 306 7.07 19.73 1.82
N SER A 307 7.92 19.53 2.86
CA SER A 307 7.87 18.30 3.64
C SER A 307 8.25 18.57 5.10
N TYR A 308 7.49 17.99 5.99
CA TYR A 308 7.75 17.95 7.43
C TYR A 308 7.35 16.58 7.97
N ASN A 309 8.20 15.97 8.80
CA ASN A 309 7.84 14.72 9.45
C ASN A 309 8.66 14.54 10.73
N VAL A 310 7.99 14.18 11.82
CA VAL A 310 8.59 13.90 13.13
C VAL A 310 8.25 12.48 13.54
N ASN A 311 9.26 11.73 13.99
CA ASN A 311 9.07 10.42 14.57
C ASN A 311 8.60 10.58 16.03
N TYR A 312 7.43 10.04 16.30
CA TYR A 312 6.73 10.20 17.57
C TYR A 312 6.14 8.85 18.03
N GLU A 313 6.32 8.50 19.32
CA GLU A 313 5.58 7.38 19.93
C GLU A 313 4.14 7.80 20.19
N ARG A 314 3.18 7.06 19.65
CA ARG A 314 1.77 7.45 19.58
C ARG A 314 0.91 6.61 20.48
N ALA A 315 -0.12 7.25 21.08
CA ALA A 315 -1.23 6.58 21.71
C ALA A 315 -2.49 6.78 20.86
N SER A 316 -3.27 5.72 20.63
CA SER A 316 -4.58 5.85 19.98
C SER A 316 -5.61 6.33 21.00
N VAL A 317 -6.35 7.37 20.65
CA VAL A 317 -7.42 7.98 21.45
C VAL A 317 -8.57 8.31 20.52
N ASP A 318 -9.78 7.98 20.91
CA ASP A 318 -10.97 8.35 20.13
C ASP A 318 -11.27 9.86 20.32
N ALA A 319 -10.73 10.67 19.43
CA ALA A 319 -10.91 12.12 19.41
C ALA A 319 -11.57 12.56 18.09
N GLY A 320 -12.45 13.54 18.17
CA GLY A 320 -13.20 14.00 17.00
C GLY A 320 -12.36 14.75 15.98
N TYR A 321 -12.63 14.53 14.69
CA TYR A 321 -11.94 15.15 13.55
C TYR A 321 -11.93 16.69 13.51
N PRO A 322 -12.98 17.43 13.91
CA PRO A 322 -13.01 18.89 13.73
C PRO A 322 -11.85 19.65 14.37
N GLU A 323 -11.40 19.22 15.54
CA GLU A 323 -10.28 19.85 16.24
C GLU A 323 -8.94 19.59 15.55
N HIS A 324 -8.75 18.38 15.01
CA HIS A 324 -7.56 17.98 14.24
C HIS A 324 -7.50 18.70 12.89
N CYS A 325 -8.63 18.81 12.18
CA CYS A 325 -8.71 19.59 10.94
C CYS A 325 -8.38 21.07 11.18
N ALA A 326 -8.88 21.65 12.27
CA ALA A 326 -8.55 23.03 12.64
C ALA A 326 -7.06 23.20 13.03
N ALA A 327 -6.45 22.20 13.67
CA ALA A 327 -5.02 22.21 13.96
C ALA A 327 -4.17 22.14 12.68
N ALA A 328 -4.54 21.27 11.73
CA ALA A 328 -3.90 21.15 10.44
C ALA A 328 -3.95 22.46 9.64
N ILE A 329 -5.13 23.10 9.57
CA ILE A 329 -5.29 24.39 8.86
C ILE A 329 -4.40 25.46 9.51
N ARG A 330 -4.46 25.62 10.84
CA ARG A 330 -3.61 26.61 11.53
C ARG A 330 -2.12 26.41 11.31
N PHE A 331 -1.68 25.14 11.30
CA PHE A 331 -0.28 24.82 11.03
C PHE A 331 0.13 25.21 9.61
N ALA A 332 -0.68 24.83 8.61
CA ALA A 332 -0.43 25.16 7.21
C ALA A 332 -0.48 26.69 6.98
N GLU A 333 -1.43 27.41 7.59
CA GLU A 333 -1.48 28.87 7.53
C GLU A 333 -0.23 29.53 8.15
N ASN A 334 0.27 29.02 9.26
CA ASN A 334 1.54 29.49 9.85
C ASN A 334 2.75 29.24 8.91
N ALA A 335 2.69 28.18 8.11
CA ALA A 335 3.71 27.88 7.09
C ALA A 335 3.54 28.72 5.80
N GLY A 336 2.56 29.61 5.76
CA GLY A 336 2.35 30.56 4.66
C GLY A 336 1.38 30.11 3.57
N PHE A 337 0.68 29.01 3.76
CA PHE A 337 -0.41 28.62 2.87
C PHE A 337 -1.69 29.39 3.23
N GLU A 338 -2.41 29.87 2.23
CA GLU A 338 -3.54 30.78 2.45
C GLU A 338 -4.88 30.17 2.01
N ASN A 339 -5.97 30.63 2.63
CA ASN A 339 -7.35 30.32 2.23
C ASN A 339 -7.65 28.81 2.15
N LEU A 340 -7.22 28.05 3.14
CA LEU A 340 -7.36 26.59 3.16
C LEU A 340 -8.71 26.13 3.71
N THR A 341 -9.20 25.02 3.18
CA THR A 341 -10.29 24.22 3.76
C THR A 341 -9.87 22.76 3.88
N SER A 342 -10.41 22.05 4.87
CA SER A 342 -10.25 20.60 4.94
C SER A 342 -11.26 19.95 4.00
N VAL A 343 -10.78 19.10 3.12
CA VAL A 343 -11.62 18.41 2.11
C VAL A 343 -11.84 16.95 2.45
N TRP A 344 -10.90 16.35 3.17
CA TRP A 344 -10.99 14.98 3.59
C TRP A 344 -10.19 14.71 4.86
N CYS A 345 -10.76 13.93 5.77
CA CYS A 345 -10.09 13.48 7.00
C CYS A 345 -10.25 11.97 7.15
N SER A 346 -9.17 11.28 7.49
CA SER A 346 -9.19 9.86 7.84
C SER A 346 -8.32 9.59 9.05
N GLN A 347 -8.48 8.42 9.67
CA GLN A 347 -7.78 8.06 10.89
C GLN A 347 -7.21 6.65 10.77
N ALA A 348 -5.93 6.50 11.08
CA ALA A 348 -5.29 5.21 11.18
C ALA A 348 -4.10 5.25 12.14
N ASN A 349 -3.94 4.21 12.97
CA ASN A 349 -2.77 4.00 13.82
C ASN A 349 -2.41 5.20 14.74
N GLY A 350 -3.40 5.89 15.30
CA GLY A 350 -3.19 7.04 16.17
C GLY A 350 -2.79 8.33 15.44
N ILE A 351 -3.00 8.38 14.12
CA ILE A 351 -2.80 9.55 13.28
C ILE A 351 -4.13 9.92 12.61
N VAL A 352 -4.44 11.21 12.63
CA VAL A 352 -5.47 11.80 11.78
C VAL A 352 -4.78 12.40 10.56
N PHE A 353 -5.14 11.89 9.39
CA PHE A 353 -4.70 12.40 8.09
C PHE A 353 -5.71 13.43 7.63
N VAL A 354 -5.26 14.65 7.41
CA VAL A 354 -6.10 15.77 6.98
C VAL A 354 -5.62 16.24 5.62
N ASN A 355 -6.49 16.17 4.61
CA ASN A 355 -6.24 16.77 3.31
C ASN A 355 -6.83 18.17 3.29
N LEU A 356 -5.99 19.15 2.96
CA LEU A 356 -6.34 20.54 2.85
C LEU A 356 -6.27 20.97 1.37
N ALA A 357 -7.17 21.81 0.94
CA ALA A 357 -7.14 22.42 -0.38
C ALA A 357 -7.32 23.95 -0.26
N PRO A 358 -6.63 24.75 -1.11
CA PRO A 358 -6.89 26.17 -1.21
C PRO A 358 -8.29 26.45 -1.81
N VAL A 359 -8.87 27.58 -1.43
CA VAL A 359 -10.13 28.04 -1.93
C VAL A 359 -9.94 29.37 -2.67
N GLN A 360 -10.23 29.41 -3.96
CA GLN A 360 -10.18 30.61 -4.79
C GLN A 360 -11.59 30.98 -5.26
N ASN A 361 -12.08 32.16 -4.89
CA ASN A 361 -13.39 32.65 -5.27
C ASN A 361 -14.57 31.71 -4.95
N GLY A 362 -14.45 30.95 -3.85
CA GLY A 362 -15.44 29.96 -3.43
C GLY A 362 -15.35 28.59 -4.14
N VAL A 363 -14.29 28.36 -4.92
CA VAL A 363 -13.98 27.09 -5.58
C VAL A 363 -12.84 26.40 -4.86
N VAL A 364 -13.02 25.16 -4.46
CA VAL A 364 -12.00 24.31 -3.85
C VAL A 364 -11.05 23.78 -4.92
N LEU A 365 -9.75 23.96 -4.73
CA LEU A 365 -8.72 23.61 -5.71
C LEU A 365 -8.05 22.28 -5.37
N TYR A 366 -8.60 21.17 -5.81
CA TYR A 366 -8.05 19.83 -5.56
C TYR A 366 -6.66 19.57 -6.16
N PRO A 367 -6.24 20.18 -7.30
CA PRO A 367 -4.87 19.99 -7.78
C PRO A 367 -3.78 20.49 -6.82
N ASP A 368 -4.14 21.35 -5.88
CA ASP A 368 -3.21 22.04 -4.96
C ASP A 368 -3.25 21.43 -3.54
N LEU A 369 -3.54 20.13 -3.40
CA LEU A 369 -3.69 19.47 -2.10
C LEU A 369 -2.43 19.58 -1.23
N ILE A 370 -2.66 19.73 0.07
CA ILE A 370 -1.68 19.64 1.15
C ILE A 370 -2.13 18.55 2.10
N LYS A 371 -1.27 17.58 2.35
CA LYS A 371 -1.55 16.47 3.25
C LYS A 371 -0.91 16.75 4.62
N VAL A 372 -1.69 16.69 5.68
CA VAL A 372 -1.22 16.95 7.05
C VAL A 372 -1.48 15.75 7.93
N LYS A 373 -0.49 15.36 8.73
CA LYS A 373 -0.60 14.32 9.74
C LYS A 373 -0.70 14.97 11.11
N VAL A 374 -1.74 14.65 11.85
CA VAL A 374 -1.98 15.13 13.21
C VAL A 374 -1.95 13.94 14.15
N ASP A 375 -1.20 14.04 15.24
CA ASP A 375 -1.24 13.04 16.30
C ASP A 375 -2.61 13.08 16.98
N GLU A 376 -3.29 11.95 16.97
CA GLU A 376 -4.67 11.83 17.45
C GLU A 376 -4.81 12.23 18.91
N ALA A 377 -3.87 11.80 19.76
CA ALA A 377 -3.94 11.99 21.19
C ALA A 377 -3.64 13.42 21.64
N SER A 378 -2.65 14.07 21.01
CA SER A 378 -2.19 15.40 21.41
C SER A 378 -2.76 16.53 20.55
N GLY A 379 -3.31 16.22 19.38
CA GLY A 379 -3.74 17.22 18.39
C GLY A 379 -2.58 18.00 17.76
N LYS A 380 -1.32 17.54 17.93
CA LYS A 380 -0.14 18.19 17.35
C LYS A 380 0.06 17.73 15.91
N VAL A 381 0.49 18.63 15.05
CA VAL A 381 0.90 18.29 13.70
C VAL A 381 2.28 17.63 13.74
N ILE A 382 2.36 16.43 13.19
CA ILE A 382 3.56 15.59 13.15
C ILE A 382 4.09 15.35 11.74
N GLY A 383 3.39 15.86 10.74
CA GLY A 383 3.83 15.77 9.34
C GLY A 383 3.02 16.68 8.42
N LEU A 384 3.66 17.09 7.34
CA LEU A 384 3.05 17.83 6.24
C LEU A 384 3.73 17.43 4.93
N ASP A 385 2.93 17.28 3.87
CA ASP A 385 3.38 17.15 2.49
C ASP A 385 2.61 18.15 1.62
N ALA A 386 3.32 19.08 1.01
CA ALA A 386 2.78 20.12 0.15
C ALA A 386 3.43 20.12 -1.26
N MET A 387 3.92 18.97 -1.71
CA MET A 387 4.53 18.85 -3.03
C MET A 387 3.53 19.18 -4.13
N HIS A 388 2.27 18.70 -4.02
CA HIS A 388 1.21 19.03 -4.98
C HIS A 388 0.95 20.53 -5.08
N TYR A 389 0.92 21.21 -3.94
CA TYR A 389 0.79 22.67 -3.90
C TYR A 389 1.96 23.35 -4.62
N ALA A 390 3.20 22.91 -4.36
CA ALA A 390 4.38 23.51 -4.98
C ALA A 390 4.39 23.39 -6.51
N PHE A 391 3.92 22.25 -7.04
CA PHE A 391 3.84 22.05 -8.49
C PHE A 391 2.66 22.77 -9.15
N ASN A 392 1.49 22.74 -8.52
CA ASN A 392 0.25 23.08 -9.20
C ASN A 392 -0.32 24.46 -8.84
N HIS A 393 0.01 24.99 -7.64
CA HIS A 393 -0.65 26.20 -7.16
C HIS A 393 -0.30 27.40 -8.01
N THR A 394 -1.35 28.04 -8.51
CA THR A 394 -1.30 29.31 -9.24
C THR A 394 -2.68 29.96 -9.17
N GLU A 395 -2.74 31.27 -9.35
CA GLU A 395 -4.02 31.96 -9.54
C GLU A 395 -4.64 31.53 -10.88
N ARG A 396 -5.86 31.02 -10.83
CA ARG A 396 -6.58 30.51 -12.00
C ARG A 396 -7.66 31.47 -12.49
N SER A 397 -7.84 31.52 -13.80
CA SER A 397 -8.98 32.18 -14.38
C SER A 397 -10.18 31.23 -14.43
N LEU A 398 -10.95 31.18 -13.34
CA LEU A 398 -12.07 30.25 -13.20
C LEU A 398 -13.27 30.76 -14.00
N PRO A 399 -13.91 29.94 -14.87
CA PRO A 399 -15.14 30.31 -15.55
C PRO A 399 -16.31 30.42 -14.57
N SER A 400 -17.33 31.21 -14.89
CA SER A 400 -18.58 31.11 -14.13
C SER A 400 -19.34 29.88 -14.54
N PRO A 401 -19.92 29.13 -13.58
CA PRO A 401 -20.73 27.94 -13.88
C PRO A 401 -21.86 28.28 -14.88
N ALA A 402 -22.04 27.42 -15.88
CA ALA A 402 -23.17 27.51 -16.80
C ALA A 402 -24.46 26.96 -16.20
N LEU A 403 -24.33 25.94 -15.34
CA LEU A 403 -25.43 25.36 -14.59
C LEU A 403 -25.52 25.97 -13.20
N THR A 404 -26.72 26.05 -12.69
CA THR A 404 -26.94 26.28 -11.26
C THR A 404 -26.73 24.99 -10.46
N GLN A 405 -26.45 25.14 -9.18
CA GLN A 405 -26.33 24.04 -8.24
C GLN A 405 -27.53 23.05 -8.27
N SER A 406 -28.77 23.62 -8.39
CA SER A 406 -29.97 22.80 -8.49
C SER A 406 -30.03 21.99 -9.80
N GLN A 407 -29.60 22.58 -10.92
CA GLN A 407 -29.56 21.89 -12.21
C GLN A 407 -28.50 20.76 -12.22
N ALA A 408 -27.36 20.96 -11.57
CA ALA A 408 -26.35 19.93 -11.40
C ALA A 408 -26.86 18.82 -10.47
N ALA A 409 -27.57 19.16 -9.37
CA ALA A 409 -28.15 18.18 -8.46
C ALA A 409 -29.18 17.24 -9.12
N GLU A 410 -29.91 17.73 -10.15
CA GLU A 410 -30.86 16.91 -10.93
C GLU A 410 -30.16 15.79 -11.75
N LYS A 411 -28.83 15.87 -11.93
CA LYS A 411 -28.02 14.87 -12.62
C LYS A 411 -27.55 13.74 -11.69
N VAL A 412 -27.50 14.02 -10.39
CA VAL A 412 -27.06 13.03 -9.38
C VAL A 412 -28.17 12.03 -9.11
N VAL A 413 -27.90 10.74 -9.28
CA VAL A 413 -28.90 9.69 -9.08
C VAL A 413 -28.97 9.16 -7.65
N LEU A 414 -27.95 9.42 -6.84
CA LEU A 414 -27.86 9.01 -5.45
C LEU A 414 -28.45 10.07 -4.51
N PRO A 415 -28.93 9.70 -3.31
CA PRO A 415 -29.35 10.66 -2.30
C PRO A 415 -28.19 11.57 -1.87
N VAL A 416 -28.32 12.86 -2.10
CA VAL A 416 -27.37 13.89 -1.67
C VAL A 416 -27.57 14.18 -0.20
N VAL A 417 -26.50 14.13 0.61
CA VAL A 417 -26.54 14.27 2.08
C VAL A 417 -25.95 15.59 2.60
N SER A 418 -25.20 16.29 1.77
CA SER A 418 -24.59 17.59 2.11
C SER A 418 -24.93 18.67 1.10
N SER A 419 -24.65 19.94 1.44
CA SER A 419 -24.73 21.04 0.49
C SER A 419 -23.59 20.93 -0.50
N PRO A 420 -23.86 20.87 -1.82
CA PRO A 420 -22.81 20.77 -2.82
C PRO A 420 -21.92 22.01 -2.84
N MET A 421 -20.65 21.81 -3.18
CA MET A 421 -19.67 22.88 -3.33
C MET A 421 -19.07 22.90 -4.73
N LEU A 422 -18.54 24.06 -5.12
CA LEU A 422 -17.76 24.18 -6.36
C LEU A 422 -16.33 23.67 -6.09
N ALA A 423 -15.87 22.78 -6.95
CA ALA A 423 -14.55 22.20 -6.91
C ALA A 423 -13.89 22.21 -8.29
N LEU A 424 -12.62 22.53 -8.34
CA LEU A 424 -11.80 22.32 -9.51
C LEU A 424 -11.06 20.99 -9.33
N ILE A 425 -11.33 20.04 -10.18
CA ILE A 425 -10.68 18.72 -10.13
C ILE A 425 -9.78 18.51 -11.34
N PRO A 426 -8.62 17.84 -11.19
CA PRO A 426 -7.83 17.43 -12.33
C PRO A 426 -8.48 16.19 -12.98
N LEU A 427 -8.62 16.20 -14.30
CA LEU A 427 -8.98 15.01 -15.06
C LEU A 427 -7.73 14.28 -15.54
N ASP A 428 -6.69 15.02 -15.85
CA ASP A 428 -5.37 14.54 -16.22
C ASP A 428 -4.30 15.61 -15.88
N GLU A 429 -3.07 15.37 -16.32
CA GLU A 429 -1.94 16.26 -16.05
C GLU A 429 -2.11 17.70 -16.55
N THR A 430 -2.93 17.90 -17.56
CA THR A 430 -3.05 19.17 -18.29
C THR A 430 -4.43 19.81 -18.18
N ARG A 431 -5.46 19.04 -17.85
CA ARG A 431 -6.86 19.47 -17.83
C ARG A 431 -7.43 19.47 -16.43
N GLU A 432 -7.94 20.63 -16.05
CA GLU A 432 -8.72 20.84 -14.84
C GLU A 432 -10.17 21.15 -15.24
N VAL A 433 -11.15 20.64 -14.51
CA VAL A 433 -12.58 20.84 -14.76
C VAL A 433 -13.24 21.44 -13.53
N LEU A 434 -14.03 22.49 -13.75
CA LEU A 434 -14.88 23.08 -12.73
C LEU A 434 -16.13 22.21 -12.56
N THR A 435 -16.33 21.68 -11.36
CA THR A 435 -17.43 20.78 -11.04
C THR A 435 -18.23 21.26 -9.84
N TYR A 436 -19.45 20.73 -9.71
CA TYR A 436 -20.15 20.65 -8.45
C TYR A 436 -19.86 19.29 -7.82
N GLU A 437 -19.35 19.30 -6.61
CA GLU A 437 -19.13 18.11 -5.79
C GLU A 437 -20.36 17.85 -4.94
N PHE A 438 -20.85 16.61 -4.97
CA PHE A 438 -21.98 16.13 -4.18
C PHE A 438 -21.56 14.97 -3.32
N GLU A 439 -21.73 15.11 -2.01
CA GLU A 439 -21.63 13.98 -1.09
C GLU A 439 -22.96 13.22 -1.07
N CYS A 440 -22.90 11.93 -1.35
CA CYS A 440 -24.05 11.05 -1.50
C CYS A 440 -23.92 9.83 -0.59
N GLU A 441 -25.04 9.26 -0.16
CA GLU A 441 -25.06 8.08 0.69
C GLU A 441 -26.03 7.03 0.13
N SER A 442 -25.49 5.83 -0.14
CA SER A 442 -26.29 4.69 -0.62
C SER A 442 -25.58 3.37 -0.29
N GLY A 443 -25.70 2.90 0.96
CA GLY A 443 -24.96 1.73 1.43
C GLY A 443 -23.44 1.96 1.59
N GLY A 444 -23.00 3.20 1.48
CA GLY A 444 -21.66 3.74 1.59
C GLY A 444 -21.64 5.19 1.14
N THR A 445 -20.56 5.90 1.39
CA THR A 445 -20.39 7.32 1.03
C THR A 445 -19.74 7.45 -0.34
N TYR A 446 -20.29 8.32 -1.17
CA TYR A 446 -19.83 8.63 -2.51
C TYR A 446 -19.64 10.13 -2.68
N PHE A 447 -18.62 10.54 -3.41
CA PHE A 447 -18.49 11.91 -3.93
C PHE A 447 -18.71 11.89 -5.44
N VAL A 448 -19.73 12.59 -5.89
CA VAL A 448 -20.10 12.68 -7.32
C VAL A 448 -19.76 14.08 -7.82
N TYR A 449 -19.01 14.16 -8.90
CA TYR A 449 -18.54 15.40 -9.50
C TYR A 449 -19.26 15.64 -10.83
N ILE A 450 -20.08 16.69 -10.88
CA ILE A 450 -20.82 17.09 -12.08
C ILE A 450 -20.15 18.33 -12.70
N ASP A 451 -19.72 18.24 -13.95
CA ASP A 451 -19.17 19.36 -14.69
C ASP A 451 -20.15 20.56 -14.65
N ALA A 452 -19.67 21.68 -14.12
CA ALA A 452 -20.47 22.88 -13.92
C ALA A 452 -20.82 23.60 -15.23
N MET A 453 -20.18 23.22 -16.35
CA MET A 453 -20.41 23.78 -17.68
C MET A 453 -21.35 22.95 -18.54
N THR A 454 -21.14 21.61 -18.53
CA THR A 454 -21.85 20.67 -19.41
C THR A 454 -22.97 19.92 -18.70
N GLY A 455 -22.85 19.68 -17.38
CA GLY A 455 -23.75 18.85 -16.61
C GLY A 455 -23.48 17.35 -16.76
N GLU A 456 -22.35 16.99 -17.34
CA GLU A 456 -21.89 15.62 -17.42
C GLU A 456 -21.22 15.21 -16.11
N GLU A 457 -21.29 13.92 -15.81
CA GLU A 457 -20.60 13.34 -14.67
C GLU A 457 -19.11 13.22 -14.99
N SER A 458 -18.26 13.95 -14.26
CA SER A 458 -16.81 13.99 -14.51
C SER A 458 -16.08 12.94 -13.73
N ASN A 459 -16.51 12.64 -12.50
CA ASN A 459 -15.90 11.63 -11.66
C ASN A 459 -16.86 11.17 -10.56
N ILE A 460 -16.61 9.96 -10.04
CA ILE A 460 -17.27 9.42 -8.84
C ILE A 460 -16.18 8.79 -7.97
N LEU A 461 -16.15 9.15 -6.69
CA LEU A 461 -15.29 8.54 -5.71
C LEU A 461 -16.15 7.78 -4.70
N TYR A 462 -15.67 6.60 -4.31
CA TYR A 462 -16.27 5.80 -3.26
C TYR A 462 -15.37 5.76 -2.03
N VAL A 463 -15.95 5.95 -0.86
CA VAL A 463 -15.25 5.89 0.42
C VAL A 463 -15.18 4.45 0.88
N ILE A 464 -13.98 3.91 1.02
CA ILE A 464 -13.74 2.58 1.57
C ILE A 464 -13.14 2.71 2.96
N ASP A 465 -13.90 2.31 3.97
CA ASP A 465 -13.41 2.19 5.34
C ASP A 465 -12.79 0.80 5.54
N SER A 466 -11.54 0.76 5.94
CA SER A 466 -10.81 -0.47 6.25
C SER A 466 -10.16 -0.40 7.63
N GLU A 467 -9.74 -1.54 8.17
CA GLU A 467 -8.95 -1.59 9.42
C GLU A 467 -7.61 -0.83 9.32
N GLN A 468 -7.15 -0.53 8.10
CA GLN A 468 -5.92 0.19 7.83
C GLN A 468 -6.13 1.69 7.59
N GLY A 469 -7.36 2.16 7.62
CA GLY A 469 -7.77 3.54 7.38
C GLY A 469 -8.81 3.67 6.27
N THR A 470 -9.26 4.90 6.06
CA THR A 470 -10.27 5.25 5.05
C THR A 470 -9.58 5.69 3.76
N VAL A 471 -9.98 5.12 2.64
CA VAL A 471 -9.42 5.41 1.29
C VAL A 471 -10.54 5.88 0.38
N LEU A 472 -10.25 6.88 -0.46
CA LEU A 472 -11.09 7.31 -1.58
C LEU A 472 -10.62 6.61 -2.87
N MET A 473 -11.53 5.93 -3.55
CA MET A 473 -11.24 5.24 -4.82
C MET A 473 -12.20 5.68 -5.91
#